data_0d0d8c5c4dfd3cf69bbff09da2822e68
#
_entry.id   0d0d8c5c4dfd3cf69bbff09da2822e68
#
_cell.length_a   1.000
_cell.length_b   1.000
_cell.length_c   1.000
_cell.angle_alpha   90.00
_cell.angle_beta   90.00
_cell.angle_gamma   90.00
#
_symmetry.space_group_name_H-M   'P 1'
#
loop_
_entity.id
_entity.type
_entity.pdbx_description
1 polymer ?
#
loop_
_entity_poly.entity_id
_entity_poly.type
_entity_poly.pdbx_seq_one_letter_code
_entity_poly.pdbx_strand_id
1 'polypeptide(L)'
;MENIVEQGLLFDFYGQLLTPHQQKIYRLAVYEDLSLNEIAETEGISKQAVHDLIRRTTRIMQRYEEHLGMIGRFDKIRRSAD
;
A
#
# COMPACT_ATOMS: atom_id res chain seq x y z
N MET A 1 -7.62 -11.04 3.77
CA MET A 1 -6.48 -10.81 2.90
C MET A 1 -6.71 -9.59 2.03
N GLU A 2 -5.74 -8.75 1.97
CA GLU A 2 -5.85 -7.55 1.15
C GLU A 2 -5.77 -7.92 -0.31
N ASN A 3 -6.62 -7.35 -1.12
CA ASN A 3 -6.49 -7.53 -2.55
C ASN A 3 -5.65 -6.38 -3.12
N ILE A 4 -5.12 -6.62 -4.33
CA ILE A 4 -4.20 -5.69 -4.95
C ILE A 4 -4.86 -4.36 -5.28
N VAL A 5 -6.17 -4.39 -5.56
CA VAL A 5 -6.91 -3.16 -5.86
C VAL A 5 -7.01 -2.28 -4.63
N GLU A 6 -7.33 -2.87 -3.48
CA GLU A 6 -7.40 -2.11 -2.23
C GLU A 6 -6.04 -1.53 -1.87
N GLN A 7 -4.98 -2.34 -2.02
CA GLN A 7 -3.63 -1.88 -1.73
C GLN A 7 -3.25 -0.71 -2.62
N GLY A 8 -3.62 -0.78 -3.89
CA GLY A 8 -3.33 0.31 -4.82
C GLY A 8 -4.06 1.60 -4.45
N LEU A 9 -5.32 1.49 -4.07
CA LEU A 9 -6.09 2.66 -3.63
C LEU A 9 -5.50 3.28 -2.38
N LEU A 10 -5.15 2.45 -1.39
CA LEU A 10 -4.53 2.95 -0.18
C LEU A 10 -3.24 3.70 -0.49
N PHE A 11 -2.42 3.14 -1.36
CA PHE A 11 -1.15 3.77 -1.70
C PHE A 11 -1.36 5.06 -2.48
N ASP A 12 -2.34 5.08 -3.39
CA ASP A 12 -2.63 6.29 -4.16
C ASP A 12 -3.03 7.46 -3.24
N PHE A 13 -3.80 7.18 -2.20
CA PHE A 13 -4.29 8.22 -1.31
C PHE A 13 -3.33 8.54 -0.17
N TYR A 14 -2.63 7.55 0.35
CA TYR A 14 -1.87 7.71 1.59
C TYR A 14 -0.37 7.43 1.44
N GLY A 15 0.08 7.07 0.24
CA GLY A 15 1.49 6.72 0.06
C GLY A 15 2.45 7.84 0.42
N GLN A 16 2.03 9.09 0.20
CA GLN A 16 2.89 10.24 0.48
C GLN A 16 3.16 10.40 1.98
N LEU A 17 2.34 9.80 2.81
CA LEU A 17 2.52 9.87 4.27
C LEU A 17 3.50 8.83 4.79
N LEU A 18 3.97 7.95 3.92
CA LEU A 18 4.89 6.88 4.28
C LEU A 18 6.33 7.37 4.18
N THR A 19 7.23 6.64 4.88
CA THR A 19 8.66 6.92 4.73
C THR A 19 9.10 6.55 3.32
N PRO A 20 10.23 7.11 2.84
CA PRO A 20 10.72 6.75 1.50
C PRO A 20 10.98 5.26 1.34
N HIS A 21 11.47 4.59 2.37
CA HIS A 21 11.71 3.15 2.30
C HIS A 21 10.41 2.37 2.16
N GLN A 22 9.39 2.75 2.95
CA GLN A 22 8.07 2.12 2.85
C GLN A 22 7.47 2.33 1.47
N GLN A 23 7.58 3.55 0.94
CA GLN A 23 7.06 3.86 -0.39
C GLN A 23 7.74 3.01 -1.45
N LYS A 24 9.05 2.88 -1.37
CA LYS A 24 9.82 2.13 -2.37
C LYS A 24 9.39 0.67 -2.41
N ILE A 25 9.37 0.02 -1.25
CA ILE A 25 9.04 -1.41 -1.21
C ILE A 25 7.60 -1.66 -1.58
N TYR A 26 6.69 -0.79 -1.13
CA TYR A 26 5.28 -0.95 -1.46
C TYR A 26 5.05 -0.78 -2.95
N ARG A 27 5.74 0.18 -3.58
CA ARG A 27 5.63 0.40 -5.01
C ARG A 27 6.12 -0.81 -5.80
N LEU A 28 7.23 -1.42 -5.36
CA LEU A 28 7.74 -2.61 -6.03
C LEU A 28 6.74 -3.74 -5.98
N ALA A 29 6.04 -3.90 -4.86
CA ALA A 29 5.09 -4.99 -4.69
C ALA A 29 3.79 -4.75 -5.46
N VAL A 30 3.29 -3.53 -5.46
CA VAL A 30 1.95 -3.23 -5.99
C VAL A 30 1.99 -2.79 -7.44
N TYR A 31 2.93 -1.91 -7.80
CA TYR A 31 2.96 -1.36 -9.15
C TYR A 31 3.93 -2.09 -10.07
N GLU A 32 5.06 -2.56 -9.53
CA GLU A 32 6.04 -3.27 -10.35
C GLU A 32 5.79 -4.77 -10.37
N ASP A 33 4.86 -5.22 -9.55
CA ASP A 33 4.44 -6.62 -9.51
C ASP A 33 5.59 -7.60 -9.24
N LEU A 34 6.56 -7.17 -8.43
CA LEU A 34 7.67 -8.03 -8.06
C LEU A 34 7.25 -9.00 -6.97
N SER A 35 7.82 -10.21 -7.01
CA SER A 35 7.58 -11.19 -5.95
C SER A 35 8.35 -10.80 -4.69
N LEU A 36 7.96 -11.38 -3.56
CA LEU A 36 8.66 -11.13 -2.30
C LEU A 36 10.13 -11.49 -2.40
N ASN A 37 10.46 -12.59 -3.11
CA ASN A 37 11.86 -12.99 -3.30
C ASN A 37 12.62 -11.95 -4.10
N GLU A 38 12.01 -11.42 -5.16
CA GLU A 38 12.66 -10.42 -5.99
C GLU A 38 12.92 -9.13 -5.21
N ILE A 39 11.94 -8.71 -4.41
CA ILE A 39 12.11 -7.52 -3.59
C ILE A 39 13.20 -7.74 -2.56
N ALA A 40 13.20 -8.91 -1.92
CA ALA A 40 14.20 -9.25 -0.90
C ALA A 40 15.61 -9.16 -1.49
N GLU A 41 15.79 -9.72 -2.69
CA GLU A 41 17.09 -9.67 -3.35
C GLU A 41 17.50 -8.24 -3.70
N THR A 42 16.56 -7.48 -4.24
CA THR A 42 16.83 -6.10 -4.64
C THR A 42 17.21 -5.23 -3.44
N GLU A 43 16.52 -5.40 -2.33
CA GLU A 43 16.73 -4.56 -1.16
C GLU A 43 17.74 -5.10 -0.16
N GLY A 44 18.22 -6.32 -0.37
CA GLY A 44 19.22 -6.93 0.52
C GLY A 44 18.65 -7.29 1.89
N ILE A 45 17.39 -7.65 1.95
CA ILE A 45 16.74 -8.06 3.20
C ILE A 45 16.08 -9.41 2.99
N SER A 46 15.60 -10.02 4.07
CA SER A 46 14.98 -11.34 3.98
C SER A 46 13.57 -11.23 3.41
N LYS A 47 13.10 -12.34 2.83
CA LYS A 47 11.74 -12.43 2.33
C LYS A 47 10.73 -12.16 3.44
N GLN A 48 11.00 -12.67 4.65
CA GLN A 48 10.13 -12.45 5.78
C GLN A 48 10.06 -10.99 6.15
N ALA A 49 11.20 -10.28 6.09
CA ALA A 49 11.22 -8.85 6.38
C ALA A 49 10.40 -8.07 5.37
N VAL A 50 10.46 -8.46 4.09
CA VAL A 50 9.64 -7.81 3.06
C VAL A 50 8.17 -8.01 3.36
N HIS A 51 7.79 -9.25 3.65
CA HIS A 51 6.40 -9.58 3.96
C HIS A 51 5.88 -8.78 5.15
N ASP A 52 6.67 -8.73 6.22
CA ASP A 52 6.29 -7.99 7.41
C ASP A 52 6.17 -6.50 7.15
N LEU A 53 7.07 -5.96 6.34
CA LEU A 53 7.05 -4.54 6.01
C LEU A 53 5.81 -4.19 5.21
N ILE A 54 5.46 -5.00 4.23
CA ILE A 54 4.26 -4.76 3.42
C ILE A 54 3.01 -4.83 4.28
N ARG A 55 2.91 -5.85 5.14
CA ARG A 55 1.76 -5.98 6.03
C ARG A 55 1.61 -4.78 6.96
N ARG A 56 2.73 -4.36 7.55
CA ARG A 56 2.72 -3.23 8.47
C ARG A 56 2.35 -1.95 7.77
N THR A 57 2.91 -1.74 6.58
CA THR A 57 2.63 -0.54 5.80
C THR A 57 1.16 -0.49 5.39
N THR A 58 0.60 -1.63 4.95
CA THR A 58 -0.82 -1.69 4.61
C THR A 58 -1.68 -1.32 5.82
N ARG A 59 -1.32 -1.84 6.99
CA ARG A 59 -2.07 -1.57 8.21
C ARG A 59 -2.01 -0.09 8.59
N ILE A 60 -0.85 0.53 8.39
CA ILE A 60 -0.70 1.97 8.65
C ILE A 60 -1.64 2.76 7.75
N MET A 61 -1.68 2.43 6.47
CA MET A 61 -2.54 3.14 5.54
C MET A 61 -4.02 2.88 5.82
N GLN A 62 -4.37 1.67 6.23
CA GLN A 62 -5.75 1.36 6.63
C GLN A 62 -6.16 2.22 7.82
N ARG A 63 -5.23 2.45 8.73
CA ARG A 63 -5.49 3.30 9.89
C ARG A 63 -5.71 4.74 9.48
N TYR A 64 -4.94 5.23 8.50
CA TYR A 64 -5.19 6.57 7.96
C TYR A 64 -6.58 6.65 7.36
N GLU A 65 -7.00 5.61 6.64
CA GLU A 65 -8.33 5.59 6.04
C GLU A 65 -9.41 5.62 7.11
N GLU A 66 -9.22 4.91 8.22
CA GLU A 66 -10.17 4.92 9.32
C GLU A 66 -10.40 6.33 9.87
N HIS A 67 -9.33 7.12 9.93
CA HIS A 67 -9.41 8.46 10.49
C HIS A 67 -9.81 9.51 9.47
N LEU A 68 -9.31 9.40 8.24
CA LEU A 68 -9.48 10.43 7.22
C LEU A 68 -10.61 10.13 6.26
N GLY A 69 -10.84 8.85 5.95
CA GLY A 69 -11.94 8.44 5.10
C GLY A 69 -11.91 8.98 3.69
N MET A 70 -10.72 9.23 3.14
CA MET A 70 -10.59 9.86 1.82
C MET A 70 -11.07 8.94 0.70
N ILE A 71 -10.77 7.66 0.80
CA ILE A 71 -11.22 6.69 -0.21
C ILE A 71 -12.73 6.57 -0.16
N GLY A 72 -13.29 6.49 1.04
CA GLY A 72 -14.74 6.41 1.21
C GLY A 72 -15.45 7.62 0.65
N ARG A 73 -14.91 8.81 0.88
CA ARG A 73 -15.50 10.04 0.33
C ARG A 73 -15.42 10.08 -1.18
N PHE A 74 -14.29 9.66 -1.72
CA PHE A 74 -14.09 9.63 -3.16
C PHE A 74 -15.10 8.70 -3.82
N ASP A 75 -15.28 7.51 -3.26
CA ASP A 75 -16.24 6.54 -3.78
C ASP A 75 -17.66 7.09 -3.70
N LYS A 76 -17.98 7.76 -2.61
CA LYS A 76 -19.30 8.34 -2.41
C LYS A 76 -19.58 9.44 -3.45
N ILE A 77 -18.59 10.27 -3.71
CA ILE A 77 -18.72 11.34 -4.70
C ILE A 77 -18.93 10.75 -6.09
N ARG A 78 -18.20 9.71 -6.42
CA ARG A 78 -18.36 9.05 -7.71
C ARG A 78 -19.76 8.50 -7.89
N ARG A 79 -20.33 7.89 -6.85
CA ARG A 79 -21.67 7.36 -6.91
C ARG A 79 -22.71 8.46 -7.10
N SER A 80 -22.47 9.59 -6.43
CA SER A 80 -23.39 10.72 -6.54
C SER A 80 -23.35 11.34 -7.93
N ALA A 81 -22.21 11.27 -8.60
CA ALA A 81 -22.06 11.85 -9.94
C ALA A 81 -22.73 10.99 -11.00
N ASP A 82 -22.93 9.73 -10.71
CA ASP A 82 -23.56 8.82 -11.64
C ASP A 82 -25.08 8.97 -11.59
#